data_22825188ab6915fc47a1788d965640f7
#
_entry.id   22825188ab6915fc47a1788d965640f7
#
_cell.length_a   1.000
_cell.length_b   1.000
_cell.length_c   1.000
_cell.angle_alpha   90.00
_cell.angle_beta   90.00
_cell.angle_gamma   90.00
#
_symmetry.space_group_name_H-M   'P 1'
#
loop_
_entity.id
_entity.type
_entity.pdbx_description
1 polymer ?
#
loop_
_entity_poly.entity_id
_entity_poly.type
_entity_poly.pdbx_seq_one_letter_code
_entity_poly.pdbx_strand_id
1 'polypeptide(L)'
;KDSTELAHQVLSFNHVFKHQHDKAIEHGEQALAINPNNADSYASLSIVYSFSGMPEKAISLLEKAFRLNPVAPANYYSFLAVSYRMTKQYAEAIKAYHKSLQISPNFFQSHMGLAVCYVETGNIGKAQNALAEALKLNPNLSLDFVPIAAPFKDQSNVEFIVESLRKAGLK
;
A
#
# COMPACT_ATOMS: atom_id res chain seq x y z
N LYS A 1 -3.77 10.23 -25.96
CA LYS A 1 -3.21 10.71 -24.67
C LYS A 1 -3.39 9.67 -23.57
N ASP A 2 -4.60 9.14 -23.42
CA ASP A 2 -4.94 8.22 -22.32
C ASP A 2 -4.15 6.90 -22.36
N SER A 3 -3.92 6.34 -23.56
CA SER A 3 -3.17 5.08 -23.68
C SER A 3 -1.70 5.20 -23.30
N THR A 4 -1.06 6.34 -23.54
CA THR A 4 0.35 6.57 -23.20
C THR A 4 0.51 6.79 -21.69
N GLU A 5 -0.38 7.55 -21.06
CA GLU A 5 -0.41 7.75 -19.62
C GLU A 5 -0.60 6.40 -18.90
N LEU A 6 -1.61 5.61 -19.29
CA LEU A 6 -1.86 4.30 -18.72
C LEU A 6 -0.66 3.35 -18.91
N ALA A 7 0.00 3.37 -20.07
CA ALA A 7 1.20 2.57 -20.31
C ALA A 7 2.31 2.92 -19.31
N HIS A 8 2.53 4.20 -19.00
CA HIS A 8 3.50 4.62 -18.00
C HIS A 8 3.10 4.19 -16.58
N GLN A 9 1.82 4.26 -16.20
CA GLN A 9 1.36 3.73 -14.92
C GLN A 9 1.64 2.22 -14.79
N VAL A 10 1.31 1.43 -15.82
CA VAL A 10 1.55 -0.02 -15.85
C VAL A 10 3.06 -0.32 -15.78
N LEU A 11 3.90 0.40 -16.52
CA LEU A 11 5.35 0.25 -16.48
C LEU A 11 5.90 0.59 -15.08
N SER A 12 5.39 1.64 -14.45
CA SER A 12 5.77 2.03 -13.09
C SER A 12 5.54 0.87 -12.10
N PHE A 13 4.34 0.28 -12.10
CA PHE A 13 4.04 -0.90 -11.28
C PHE A 13 4.92 -2.11 -11.62
N ASN A 14 5.08 -2.43 -12.90
CA ASN A 14 5.92 -3.55 -13.32
C ASN A 14 7.38 -3.40 -12.84
N HIS A 15 7.93 -2.19 -12.92
CA HIS A 15 9.29 -1.92 -12.48
C HIS A 15 9.44 -2.03 -10.95
N VAL A 16 8.46 -1.59 -10.16
CA VAL A 16 8.55 -1.70 -8.70
C VAL A 16 8.56 -3.17 -8.25
N PHE A 17 7.73 -4.03 -8.86
CA PHE A 17 7.75 -5.48 -8.57
C PHE A 17 8.99 -6.20 -9.09
N LYS A 18 9.75 -5.59 -10.01
CA LYS A 18 11.08 -6.05 -10.42
C LYS A 18 12.21 -5.43 -9.58
N HIS A 19 11.89 -4.75 -8.49
CA HIS A 19 12.83 -4.00 -7.63
C HIS A 19 13.66 -2.93 -8.40
N GLN A 20 13.13 -2.43 -9.50
CA GLN A 20 13.72 -1.36 -10.32
C GLN A 20 13.10 0.00 -9.94
N HIS A 21 13.26 0.39 -8.68
CA HIS A 21 12.56 1.50 -8.06
C HIS A 21 12.74 2.83 -8.77
N ASP A 22 13.96 3.13 -9.25
CA ASP A 22 14.23 4.40 -9.94
C ASP A 22 13.47 4.49 -11.26
N LYS A 23 13.43 3.40 -12.05
CA LYS A 23 12.63 3.32 -13.28
C LYS A 23 11.11 3.36 -12.98
N ALA A 24 10.68 2.76 -11.87
CA ALA A 24 9.29 2.81 -11.46
C ALA A 24 8.85 4.26 -11.18
N ILE A 25 9.68 5.03 -10.48
CA ILE A 25 9.43 6.45 -10.21
C ILE A 25 9.42 7.25 -11.51
N GLU A 26 10.44 7.09 -12.37
CA GLU A 26 10.52 7.77 -13.65
C GLU A 26 9.24 7.59 -14.48
N HIS A 27 8.77 6.36 -14.65
CA HIS A 27 7.53 6.11 -15.37
C HIS A 27 6.29 6.69 -14.67
N GLY A 28 6.21 6.64 -13.35
CA GLY A 28 5.13 7.28 -12.60
C GLY A 28 5.09 8.80 -12.78
N GLU A 29 6.25 9.45 -12.77
CA GLU A 29 6.38 10.89 -13.03
C GLU A 29 6.04 11.26 -14.48
N GLN A 30 6.41 10.41 -15.44
CA GLN A 30 6.02 10.58 -16.85
C GLN A 30 4.49 10.50 -17.02
N ALA A 31 3.81 9.59 -16.33
CA ALA A 31 2.35 9.54 -16.33
C ALA A 31 1.73 10.86 -15.84
N LEU A 32 2.26 11.43 -14.73
CA LEU A 32 1.81 12.72 -14.23
C LEU A 32 2.11 13.88 -15.16
N ALA A 33 3.25 13.86 -15.85
CA ALA A 33 3.60 14.90 -16.85
C ALA A 33 2.63 14.91 -18.04
N ILE A 34 2.11 13.74 -18.44
CA ILE A 34 1.12 13.62 -19.52
C ILE A 34 -0.24 14.16 -19.06
N ASN A 35 -0.67 13.86 -17.83
CA ASN A 35 -1.97 14.30 -17.29
C ASN A 35 -1.85 14.70 -15.81
N PRO A 36 -1.50 15.96 -15.52
CA PRO A 36 -1.28 16.45 -14.17
C PRO A 36 -2.56 16.60 -13.33
N ASN A 37 -3.72 16.33 -13.91
CA ASN A 37 -5.02 16.36 -13.21
C ASN A 37 -5.63 14.96 -12.98
N ASN A 38 -4.92 13.90 -13.31
CA ASN A 38 -5.40 12.55 -13.05
C ASN A 38 -5.09 12.11 -11.61
N ALA A 39 -6.13 11.98 -10.80
CA ALA A 39 -6.01 11.55 -9.40
C ALA A 39 -5.41 10.14 -9.27
N ASP A 40 -5.74 9.22 -10.19
CA ASP A 40 -5.23 7.84 -10.16
C ASP A 40 -3.72 7.79 -10.41
N SER A 41 -3.16 8.67 -11.24
CA SER A 41 -1.72 8.77 -11.45
C SER A 41 -0.99 9.20 -10.17
N TYR A 42 -1.54 10.15 -9.42
CA TYR A 42 -0.99 10.53 -8.11
C TYR A 42 -1.06 9.39 -7.10
N ALA A 43 -2.19 8.70 -7.02
CA ALA A 43 -2.36 7.57 -6.11
C ALA A 43 -1.43 6.41 -6.47
N SER A 44 -1.30 6.09 -7.75
CA SER A 44 -0.42 5.03 -8.25
C SER A 44 1.05 5.34 -7.97
N LEU A 45 1.50 6.58 -8.23
CA LEU A 45 2.88 6.97 -7.94
C LEU A 45 3.15 7.02 -6.42
N SER A 46 2.14 7.32 -5.60
CA SER A 46 2.31 7.35 -4.15
C SER A 46 2.76 6.00 -3.58
N ILE A 47 2.12 4.89 -4.01
CA ILE A 47 2.52 3.56 -3.52
C ILE A 47 3.91 3.16 -4.04
N VAL A 48 4.28 3.58 -5.25
CA VAL A 48 5.64 3.40 -5.78
C VAL A 48 6.66 4.14 -4.92
N TYR A 49 6.39 5.38 -4.51
CA TYR A 49 7.24 6.11 -3.57
C TYR A 49 7.34 5.42 -2.21
N SER A 50 6.22 4.92 -1.67
CA SER A 50 6.25 4.16 -0.40
C SER A 50 7.15 2.93 -0.52
N PHE A 51 6.99 2.11 -1.55
CA PHE A 51 7.84 0.94 -1.76
C PHE A 51 9.31 1.30 -2.02
N SER A 52 9.56 2.50 -2.52
CA SER A 52 10.91 3.02 -2.78
C SER A 52 11.55 3.70 -1.56
N GLY A 53 10.89 3.69 -0.39
CA GLY A 53 11.41 4.26 0.85
C GLY A 53 11.18 5.76 1.03
N MET A 54 10.18 6.33 0.37
CA MET A 54 9.84 7.76 0.41
C MET A 54 8.38 8.00 0.86
N PRO A 55 7.98 7.51 2.05
CA PRO A 55 6.57 7.53 2.49
C PRO A 55 6.01 8.95 2.69
N GLU A 56 6.83 9.94 3.05
CA GLU A 56 6.38 11.33 3.21
C GLU A 56 5.98 11.95 1.85
N LYS A 57 6.75 11.67 0.79
CA LYS A 57 6.36 12.05 -0.57
C LYS A 57 5.06 11.37 -1.00
N ALA A 58 4.90 10.10 -0.66
CA ALA A 58 3.69 9.34 -0.95
C ALA A 58 2.44 9.98 -0.30
N ILE A 59 2.53 10.39 0.97
CA ILE A 59 1.45 11.09 1.67
C ILE A 59 1.06 12.37 0.92
N SER A 60 2.04 13.20 0.55
CA SER A 60 1.79 14.46 -0.17
C SER A 60 1.10 14.23 -1.52
N LEU A 61 1.47 13.18 -2.25
CA LEU A 61 0.81 12.81 -3.51
C LEU A 61 -0.63 12.35 -3.29
N LEU A 62 -0.90 11.58 -2.23
CA LEU A 62 -2.24 11.15 -1.90
C LEU A 62 -3.13 12.31 -1.47
N GLU A 63 -2.63 13.29 -0.74
CA GLU A 63 -3.36 14.52 -0.46
C GLU A 63 -3.78 15.24 -1.75
N LYS A 64 -2.91 15.26 -2.76
CA LYS A 64 -3.26 15.80 -4.08
C LYS A 64 -4.31 14.92 -4.77
N ALA A 65 -4.16 13.60 -4.72
CA ALA A 65 -5.13 12.66 -5.30
C ALA A 65 -6.52 12.84 -4.69
N PHE A 66 -6.63 12.97 -3.36
CA PHE A 66 -7.91 13.21 -2.69
C PHE A 66 -8.54 14.56 -3.04
N ARG A 67 -7.73 15.61 -3.26
CA ARG A 67 -8.25 16.91 -3.74
C ARG A 67 -8.82 16.80 -5.15
N LEU A 68 -8.18 16.01 -6.02
CA LEU A 68 -8.64 15.81 -7.40
C LEU A 68 -9.82 14.85 -7.50
N ASN A 69 -9.92 13.88 -6.61
CA ASN A 69 -11.02 12.92 -6.54
C ASN A 69 -11.55 12.81 -5.09
N PRO A 70 -12.52 13.65 -4.68
CA PRO A 70 -13.11 13.60 -3.35
C PRO A 70 -13.87 12.31 -3.04
N VAL A 71 -14.34 11.58 -4.08
CA VAL A 71 -14.96 10.24 -3.96
C VAL A 71 -13.91 9.18 -4.27
N ALA A 72 -12.85 9.17 -3.47
CA ALA A 72 -11.69 8.32 -3.70
C ALA A 72 -12.02 6.83 -3.49
N PRO A 73 -11.50 5.93 -4.36
CA PRO A 73 -11.68 4.49 -4.22
C PRO A 73 -10.85 3.91 -3.04
N ALA A 74 -11.15 2.68 -2.67
CA ALA A 74 -10.58 1.99 -1.50
C ALA A 74 -9.03 1.94 -1.50
N ASN A 75 -8.42 1.76 -2.66
CA ASN A 75 -6.97 1.66 -2.80
C ASN A 75 -6.24 2.95 -2.38
N TYR A 76 -6.81 4.15 -2.58
CA TYR A 76 -6.17 5.40 -2.13
C TYR A 76 -5.96 5.40 -0.62
N TYR A 77 -7.00 4.99 0.13
CA TYR A 77 -6.92 4.88 1.59
C TYR A 77 -5.96 3.78 2.03
N SER A 78 -5.90 2.66 1.30
CA SER A 78 -4.92 1.61 1.57
C SER A 78 -3.48 2.08 1.33
N PHE A 79 -3.21 2.82 0.26
CA PHE A 79 -1.89 3.39 -0.03
C PHE A 79 -1.48 4.42 1.02
N LEU A 80 -2.42 5.27 1.46
CA LEU A 80 -2.19 6.22 2.55
C LEU A 80 -1.84 5.49 3.85
N ALA A 81 -2.56 4.41 4.15
CA ALA A 81 -2.30 3.60 5.34
C ALA A 81 -0.92 2.93 5.30
N VAL A 82 -0.47 2.44 4.14
CA VAL A 82 0.91 1.93 3.97
C VAL A 82 1.93 3.02 4.29
N SER A 83 1.74 4.23 3.77
CA SER A 83 2.65 5.36 4.00
C SER A 83 2.70 5.77 5.48
N TYR A 84 1.52 5.85 6.15
CA TYR A 84 1.45 6.12 7.59
C TYR A 84 2.09 5.00 8.42
N ARG A 85 1.92 3.74 8.06
CA ARG A 85 2.57 2.63 8.73
C ARG A 85 4.10 2.72 8.63
N MET A 86 4.63 3.06 7.45
CA MET A 86 6.07 3.22 7.24
C MET A 86 6.65 4.38 8.06
N THR A 87 5.88 5.44 8.30
CA THR A 87 6.25 6.54 9.19
C THR A 87 5.89 6.29 10.66
N LYS A 88 5.50 5.04 11.01
CA LYS A 88 5.10 4.61 12.37
C LYS A 88 3.89 5.34 12.94
N GLN A 89 3.10 5.97 12.11
CA GLN A 89 1.83 6.61 12.47
C GLN A 89 0.71 5.56 12.45
N TYR A 90 0.81 4.56 13.35
CA TYR A 90 -0.05 3.37 13.30
C TYR A 90 -1.53 3.68 13.55
N ALA A 91 -1.84 4.69 14.37
CA ALA A 91 -3.23 5.09 14.61
C ALA A 91 -3.90 5.64 13.34
N GLU A 92 -3.20 6.47 12.59
CA GLU A 92 -3.64 7.03 11.31
C GLU A 92 -3.72 5.95 10.24
N ALA A 93 -2.76 5.03 10.21
CA ALA A 93 -2.78 3.88 9.31
C ALA A 93 -4.02 3.00 9.55
N ILE A 94 -4.36 2.70 10.81
CA ILE A 94 -5.56 1.93 11.17
C ILE A 94 -6.84 2.63 10.69
N LYS A 95 -6.96 3.94 10.91
CA LYS A 95 -8.12 4.73 10.42
C LYS A 95 -8.25 4.64 8.91
N ALA A 96 -7.14 4.81 8.19
CA ALA A 96 -7.13 4.77 6.73
C ALA A 96 -7.46 3.36 6.19
N TYR A 97 -6.93 2.29 6.79
CA TYR A 97 -7.32 0.92 6.42
C TYR A 97 -8.80 0.65 6.67
N HIS A 98 -9.35 1.10 7.80
CA HIS A 98 -10.79 0.98 8.03
C HIS A 98 -11.61 1.74 7.00
N LYS A 99 -11.17 2.94 6.58
CA LYS A 99 -11.84 3.69 5.52
C LYS A 99 -11.82 2.93 4.19
N SER A 100 -10.69 2.32 3.85
CA SER A 100 -10.58 1.43 2.68
C SER A 100 -11.61 0.29 2.77
N LEU A 101 -11.72 -0.39 3.92
CA LEU A 101 -12.64 -1.52 4.12
C LEU A 101 -14.11 -1.10 4.18
N GLN A 102 -14.44 0.13 4.58
CA GLN A 102 -15.80 0.67 4.45
C GLN A 102 -16.26 0.77 3.00
N ILE A 103 -15.33 1.06 2.08
CA ILE A 103 -15.60 1.19 0.64
C ILE A 103 -15.55 -0.19 -0.03
N SER A 104 -14.56 -1.00 0.30
CA SER A 104 -14.37 -2.35 -0.23
C SER A 104 -14.06 -3.34 0.91
N PRO A 105 -15.09 -4.02 1.47
CA PRO A 105 -14.91 -4.93 2.61
C PRO A 105 -13.94 -6.08 2.36
N ASN A 106 -13.77 -6.48 1.10
CA ASN A 106 -12.89 -7.58 0.69
C ASN A 106 -11.52 -7.09 0.19
N PHE A 107 -11.07 -5.89 0.58
CA PHE A 107 -9.77 -5.39 0.17
C PHE A 107 -8.66 -6.06 0.98
N PHE A 108 -8.10 -7.13 0.43
CA PHE A 108 -7.13 -8.03 1.07
C PHE A 108 -5.95 -7.29 1.74
N GLN A 109 -5.36 -6.32 1.02
CA GLN A 109 -4.20 -5.56 1.51
C GLN A 109 -4.51 -4.76 2.77
N SER A 110 -5.75 -4.27 2.91
CA SER A 110 -6.16 -3.52 4.10
C SER A 110 -6.33 -4.43 5.32
N HIS A 111 -6.83 -5.64 5.16
CA HIS A 111 -6.88 -6.63 6.25
C HIS A 111 -5.46 -7.02 6.71
N MET A 112 -4.55 -7.29 5.78
CA MET A 112 -3.14 -7.54 6.10
C MET A 112 -2.49 -6.35 6.83
N GLY A 113 -2.69 -5.15 6.32
CA GLY A 113 -2.14 -3.94 6.90
C GLY A 113 -2.65 -3.66 8.32
N LEU A 114 -3.95 -3.92 8.57
CA LEU A 114 -4.54 -3.86 9.92
C LEU A 114 -3.90 -4.86 10.87
N ALA A 115 -3.69 -6.11 10.42
CA ALA A 115 -3.04 -7.12 11.27
C ALA A 115 -1.66 -6.64 11.74
N VAL A 116 -0.84 -6.10 10.83
CA VAL A 116 0.47 -5.52 11.16
C VAL A 116 0.32 -4.36 12.15
N CYS A 117 -0.53 -3.36 11.85
CA CYS A 117 -0.68 -2.18 12.71
C CYS A 117 -1.23 -2.53 14.11
N TYR A 118 -2.12 -3.51 14.22
CA TYR A 118 -2.64 -3.94 15.51
C TYR A 118 -1.60 -4.68 16.35
N VAL A 119 -0.69 -5.44 15.75
CA VAL A 119 0.47 -6.01 16.48
C VAL A 119 1.31 -4.90 17.07
N GLU A 120 1.67 -3.89 16.27
CA GLU A 120 2.52 -2.78 16.68
C GLU A 120 1.88 -1.87 17.75
N THR A 121 0.56 -1.87 17.83
CA THR A 121 -0.18 -1.15 18.89
C THR A 121 -0.58 -2.06 20.07
N GLY A 122 -0.06 -3.30 20.15
CA GLY A 122 -0.31 -4.25 21.25
C GLY A 122 -1.70 -4.91 21.23
N ASN A 123 -2.48 -4.73 20.17
CA ASN A 123 -3.84 -5.24 20.07
C ASN A 123 -3.88 -6.62 19.38
N ILE A 124 -3.22 -7.63 19.97
CA ILE A 124 -3.04 -8.95 19.33
C ILE A 124 -4.36 -9.61 18.93
N GLY A 125 -5.40 -9.54 19.75
CA GLY A 125 -6.72 -10.11 19.38
C GLY A 125 -7.32 -9.47 18.12
N LYS A 126 -7.17 -8.15 17.94
CA LYS A 126 -7.61 -7.47 16.71
C LYS A 126 -6.73 -7.83 15.53
N ALA A 127 -5.43 -8.02 15.75
CA ALA A 127 -4.49 -8.46 14.73
C ALA A 127 -4.86 -9.85 14.19
N GLN A 128 -5.17 -10.80 15.09
CA GLN A 128 -5.61 -12.14 14.73
C GLN A 128 -6.92 -12.13 13.93
N ASN A 129 -7.90 -11.31 14.33
CA ASN A 129 -9.14 -11.16 13.60
C ASN A 129 -8.91 -10.59 12.18
N ALA A 130 -8.10 -9.55 12.05
CA ALA A 130 -7.76 -8.97 10.76
C ALA A 130 -7.02 -9.97 9.86
N LEU A 131 -6.09 -10.75 10.43
CA LEU A 131 -5.40 -11.82 9.71
C LEU A 131 -6.36 -12.92 9.26
N ALA A 132 -7.32 -13.31 10.11
CA ALA A 132 -8.33 -14.31 9.75
C ALA A 132 -9.18 -13.85 8.55
N GLU A 133 -9.56 -12.58 8.47
CA GLU A 133 -10.26 -12.03 7.31
C GLU A 133 -9.36 -12.05 6.05
N ALA A 134 -8.07 -11.72 6.18
CA ALA A 134 -7.12 -11.82 5.07
C ALA A 134 -6.98 -13.28 4.56
N LEU A 135 -6.91 -14.26 5.46
CA LEU A 135 -6.84 -15.68 5.12
C LEU A 135 -8.11 -16.23 4.45
N LYS A 136 -9.29 -15.70 4.78
CA LYS A 136 -10.53 -16.04 4.05
C LYS A 136 -10.47 -15.58 2.59
N LEU A 137 -9.86 -14.42 2.33
CA LEU A 137 -9.72 -13.85 0.98
C LEU A 137 -8.59 -14.49 0.19
N ASN A 138 -7.50 -14.88 0.85
CA ASN A 138 -6.38 -15.60 0.26
C ASN A 138 -5.92 -16.74 1.18
N PRO A 139 -6.47 -17.96 1.02
CA PRO A 139 -6.08 -19.12 1.82
C PRO A 139 -4.61 -19.56 1.66
N ASN A 140 -3.95 -19.11 0.58
CA ASN A 140 -2.54 -19.41 0.31
C ASN A 140 -1.58 -18.39 0.92
N LEU A 141 -2.09 -17.42 1.69
CA LEU A 141 -1.24 -16.47 2.40
C LEU A 141 -0.36 -17.22 3.40
N SER A 142 0.95 -17.02 3.31
CA SER A 142 1.96 -17.59 4.20
C SER A 142 3.07 -16.58 4.44
N LEU A 143 3.92 -16.82 5.44
CA LEU A 143 5.08 -15.96 5.68
C LEU A 143 6.04 -15.93 4.48
N ASP A 144 6.15 -17.02 3.72
CA ASP A 144 6.98 -17.09 2.50
C ASP A 144 6.40 -16.29 1.33
N PHE A 145 5.09 -16.09 1.32
CA PHE A 145 4.43 -15.28 0.27
C PHE A 145 4.69 -13.79 0.44
N VAL A 146 4.83 -13.31 1.66
CA VAL A 146 4.95 -11.86 1.97
C VAL A 146 6.14 -11.20 1.26
N PRO A 147 7.37 -11.77 1.26
CA PRO A 147 8.50 -11.20 0.55
C PRO A 147 8.29 -11.07 -0.96
N ILE A 148 7.55 -12.02 -1.55
CA ILE A 148 7.24 -12.03 -3.00
C ILE A 148 6.24 -10.92 -3.35
N ALA A 149 5.27 -10.69 -2.47
CA ALA A 149 4.17 -9.74 -2.70
C ALA A 149 4.47 -8.29 -2.25
N ALA A 150 5.55 -8.08 -1.51
CA ALA A 150 5.89 -6.80 -0.91
C ALA A 150 7.19 -6.22 -1.50
N PRO A 151 7.12 -5.43 -2.59
CA PRO A 151 8.28 -5.00 -3.37
C PRO A 151 8.98 -3.78 -2.74
N PHE A 152 9.24 -3.82 -1.43
CA PHE A 152 9.97 -2.75 -0.75
C PHE A 152 11.45 -2.74 -1.14
N LYS A 153 12.01 -1.54 -1.37
CA LYS A 153 13.44 -1.32 -1.62
C LYS A 153 14.27 -1.71 -0.40
N ASP A 154 13.82 -1.32 0.78
CA ASP A 154 14.43 -1.68 2.05
C ASP A 154 13.81 -2.97 2.60
N GLN A 155 14.62 -4.04 2.64
CA GLN A 155 14.20 -5.36 3.11
C GLN A 155 13.80 -5.36 4.58
N SER A 156 14.26 -4.42 5.39
CA SER A 156 13.83 -4.29 6.78
C SER A 156 12.32 -4.07 6.92
N ASN A 157 11.68 -3.43 5.93
CA ASN A 157 10.21 -3.30 5.89
C ASN A 157 9.51 -4.64 5.65
N VAL A 158 10.11 -5.51 4.84
CA VAL A 158 9.57 -6.86 4.58
C VAL A 158 9.69 -7.71 5.83
N GLU A 159 10.87 -7.73 6.47
CA GLU A 159 11.14 -8.45 7.72
C GLU A 159 10.19 -8.00 8.83
N PHE A 160 9.98 -6.69 8.95
CA PHE A 160 9.03 -6.10 9.90
C PHE A 160 7.60 -6.62 9.66
N ILE A 161 7.13 -6.68 8.42
CA ILE A 161 5.79 -7.20 8.08
C ILE A 161 5.70 -8.69 8.42
N VAL A 162 6.69 -9.48 8.02
CA VAL A 162 6.76 -10.92 8.28
C VAL A 162 6.70 -11.18 9.78
N GLU A 163 7.49 -10.48 10.59
CA GLU A 163 7.52 -10.65 12.03
C GLU A 163 6.19 -10.23 12.69
N SER A 164 5.59 -9.13 12.25
CA SER A 164 4.28 -8.71 12.75
C SER A 164 3.19 -9.72 12.41
N LEU A 165 3.17 -10.26 11.18
CA LEU A 165 2.19 -11.28 10.78
C LEU A 165 2.41 -12.61 11.52
N ARG A 166 3.68 -12.99 11.80
CA ARG A 166 4.00 -14.13 12.65
C ARG A 166 3.43 -13.96 14.06
N LYS A 167 3.59 -12.77 14.66
CA LYS A 167 2.98 -12.44 15.97
C LYS A 167 1.46 -12.47 15.95
N ALA A 168 0.85 -12.15 14.83
CA ALA A 168 -0.58 -12.28 14.62
C ALA A 168 -1.04 -13.73 14.41
N GLY A 169 -0.12 -14.70 14.20
CA GLY A 169 -0.41 -16.12 14.08
C GLY A 169 -0.33 -16.70 12.66
N LEU A 170 0.20 -15.95 11.68
CA LEU A 170 0.48 -16.46 10.34
C LEU A 170 1.65 -17.46 10.40
N LYS A 171 1.52 -18.55 9.64
CA LYS A 171 2.54 -19.61 9.51
C LYS A 171 3.23 -19.57 8.16
#